data_bc5f83c204699955523aba7537a7cdcf
#
_entry.id   bc5f83c204699955523aba7537a7cdcf
#
_cell.length_a   1.000
_cell.length_b   1.000
_cell.length_c   1.000
_cell.angle_alpha   90.00
_cell.angle_beta   90.00
_cell.angle_gamma   90.00
#
_symmetry.space_group_name_H-M   'P 1'
#
loop_
_entity.id
_entity.type
_entity.pdbx_description
1 polymer ?
#
loop_
_entity_poly.entity_id
_entity_poly.type
_entity_poly.pdbx_seq_one_letter_code
_entity_poly.pdbx_strand_id
1 'polypeptide(L)'
;DNTVEIGKGTTYNVTGRIRGKSSEFQILLGGHYDTHFWGFQDDCCAVGLVLAAAKAMLDIGFEPENDIVFCLHGAEEWGSSYTQFDWTVGAWEMINTLHPEWVGKTLAFLNFELPAYEFATYTTTYSAPEMFSLLRDFTTRYPYAPKPQGCFPDGVLTEGYQTYTYSDDFSYYAAGVPSTVNGFLLQKDMEHVHPFYIDYYH
;
A
#
# COMPACT_ATOMS: atom_id res chain seq x y z
N ASP A 1 -30.09 15.77 -9.13
CA ASP A 1 -29.14 16.16 -10.19
C ASP A 1 -27.78 16.32 -9.55
N ASN A 2 -26.80 15.57 -10.03
CA ASN A 2 -25.42 15.71 -9.62
C ASN A 2 -24.71 16.59 -10.64
N THR A 3 -24.12 17.67 -10.19
CA THR A 3 -23.25 18.50 -11.02
C THR A 3 -21.80 18.15 -10.67
N VAL A 4 -21.05 17.72 -11.66
CA VAL A 4 -19.63 17.40 -11.51
C VAL A 4 -18.84 18.41 -12.33
N GLU A 5 -17.90 19.08 -11.70
CA GLU A 5 -16.93 19.93 -12.39
C GLU A 5 -15.60 19.20 -12.42
N ILE A 6 -15.10 18.99 -13.64
CA ILE A 6 -13.78 18.39 -13.84
C ILE A 6 -12.82 19.47 -14.29
N GLY A 7 -11.74 19.66 -13.56
CA GLY A 7 -10.74 20.67 -13.83
C GLY A 7 -9.31 20.15 -13.60
N LYS A 8 -8.36 20.99 -13.98
CA LYS A 8 -6.93 20.70 -13.67
C LYS A 8 -6.67 21.04 -12.21
N GLY A 9 -6.02 20.12 -11.51
CA GLY A 9 -5.54 20.30 -10.16
C GLY A 9 -4.05 19.96 -10.06
N THR A 10 -3.46 20.27 -8.92
CA THR A 10 -2.11 19.87 -8.56
C THR A 10 -2.17 19.04 -7.30
N THR A 11 -1.54 17.90 -7.33
CA THR A 11 -1.33 17.05 -6.14
C THR A 11 0.16 16.85 -5.90
N TYR A 12 0.51 16.28 -4.77
CA TYR A 12 1.89 16.04 -4.38
C TYR A 12 2.02 14.60 -3.87
N ASN A 13 3.15 13.98 -4.12
CA ASN A 13 3.56 12.80 -3.39
C ASN A 13 4.44 13.24 -2.22
N VAL A 14 4.25 12.61 -1.06
CA VAL A 14 5.03 12.90 0.15
C VAL A 14 5.97 11.74 0.42
N THR A 15 7.25 12.03 0.60
CA THR A 15 8.24 10.98 0.88
C THR A 15 9.05 11.27 2.12
N GLY A 16 9.37 10.21 2.86
CA GLY A 16 10.32 10.21 3.96
C GLY A 16 11.34 9.10 3.79
N ARG A 17 12.49 9.18 4.46
CA ARG A 17 13.53 8.17 4.32
C ARG A 17 14.26 7.90 5.63
N ILE A 18 14.42 6.61 5.95
CA ILE A 18 15.42 6.14 6.90
C ILE A 18 16.60 5.65 6.08
N ARG A 19 17.76 6.27 6.29
CA ARG A 19 18.98 5.90 5.57
C ARG A 19 19.51 4.57 6.07
N GLY A 20 19.86 3.69 5.14
CA GLY A 20 20.56 2.46 5.41
C GLY A 20 22.07 2.66 5.53
N LYS A 21 22.77 1.60 5.85
CA LYS A 21 24.24 1.54 5.79
C LYS A 21 24.73 1.70 4.36
N SER A 22 23.94 1.25 3.40
CA SER A 22 24.12 1.46 1.97
C SER A 22 22.88 2.11 1.38
N SER A 23 23.09 3.04 0.44
CA SER A 23 22.02 3.63 -0.38
C SER A 23 22.05 3.11 -1.82
N GLU A 24 22.71 1.97 -2.03
CA GLU A 24 22.73 1.32 -3.36
C GLU A 24 21.34 0.84 -3.75
N PHE A 25 20.63 0.25 -2.80
CA PHE A 25 19.24 -0.19 -2.97
C PHE A 25 18.32 0.45 -1.96
N GLN A 26 17.02 0.28 -2.19
CA GLN A 26 15.98 0.75 -1.28
C GLN A 26 14.78 -0.20 -1.26
N ILE A 27 14.01 -0.10 -0.18
CA ILE A 27 12.69 -0.72 -0.04
C ILE A 27 11.69 0.40 0.17
N LEU A 28 10.56 0.36 -0.51
CA LEU A 28 9.49 1.33 -0.36
C LEU A 28 8.36 0.75 0.49
N LEU A 29 7.82 1.57 1.37
CA LEU A 29 6.57 1.34 2.07
C LEU A 29 5.64 2.50 1.74
N GLY A 30 4.41 2.21 1.38
CA GLY A 30 3.51 3.29 0.98
C GLY A 30 2.04 2.93 1.06
N GLY A 31 1.26 3.91 0.71
CA GLY A 31 -0.17 3.93 0.53
C GLY A 31 -0.54 5.31 0.01
N HIS A 32 -1.80 5.56 -0.25
CA HIS A 32 -2.22 6.88 -0.69
C HIS A 32 -2.81 7.73 0.45
N TYR A 33 -2.80 9.05 0.29
CA TYR A 33 -3.28 9.96 1.32
C TYR A 33 -4.46 10.82 0.86
N ASP A 34 -4.77 10.80 -0.43
CA ASP A 34 -6.00 11.41 -0.92
C ASP A 34 -7.19 10.51 -0.59
N THR A 35 -8.31 11.10 -0.39
CA THR A 35 -9.50 10.41 0.12
C THR A 35 -10.76 10.95 -0.52
N HIS A 36 -11.73 10.08 -0.66
CA HIS A 36 -13.11 10.51 -0.82
C HIS A 36 -13.73 10.75 0.57
N PHE A 37 -14.43 11.87 0.72
CA PHE A 37 -15.12 12.26 1.96
C PHE A 37 -14.23 12.19 3.21
N TRP A 38 -14.52 11.25 4.13
CA TRP A 38 -13.80 11.10 5.40
C TRP A 38 -12.57 10.19 5.29
N GLY A 39 -12.57 9.27 4.33
CA GLY A 39 -11.44 8.44 3.97
C GLY A 39 -10.79 7.64 5.10
N PHE A 40 -11.57 7.17 6.07
CA PHE A 40 -10.98 6.50 7.24
C PHE A 40 -10.22 5.23 6.84
N GLN A 41 -10.88 4.33 6.15
CA GLN A 41 -10.27 3.08 5.72
C GLN A 41 -9.49 3.27 4.43
N ASP A 42 -10.07 4.02 3.51
CA ASP A 42 -9.53 4.31 2.20
C ASP A 42 -9.06 5.78 2.14
N ASP A 43 -7.79 6.11 2.42
CA ASP A 43 -6.76 5.16 2.87
C ASP A 43 -5.98 5.75 4.07
N CYS A 44 -6.66 6.59 4.88
CA CYS A 44 -6.02 7.22 6.05
C CYS A 44 -5.44 6.20 7.04
N CYS A 45 -6.03 4.99 7.11
CA CYS A 45 -5.49 3.95 7.96
C CYS A 45 -4.15 3.41 7.46
N ALA A 46 -3.92 3.33 6.15
CA ALA A 46 -2.60 2.99 5.60
C ALA A 46 -1.59 4.10 5.86
N VAL A 47 -1.99 5.36 5.71
CA VAL A 47 -1.14 6.50 6.11
C VAL A 47 -0.70 6.36 7.57
N GLY A 48 -1.65 6.10 8.47
CA GLY A 48 -1.38 5.87 9.88
C GLY A 48 -0.42 4.71 10.12
N LEU A 49 -0.62 3.60 9.42
CA LEU A 49 0.24 2.41 9.50
C LEU A 49 1.68 2.69 9.03
N VAL A 50 1.83 3.34 7.89
CA VAL A 50 3.14 3.71 7.31
C VAL A 50 3.90 4.65 8.24
N LEU A 51 3.23 5.66 8.79
CA LEU A 51 3.83 6.58 9.77
C LEU A 51 4.18 5.89 11.09
N ALA A 52 3.33 4.98 11.57
CA ALA A 52 3.59 4.20 12.78
C ALA A 52 4.79 3.27 12.58
N ALA A 53 4.91 2.63 11.42
CA ALA A 53 6.06 1.80 11.08
C ALA A 53 7.35 2.63 11.06
N ALA A 54 7.34 3.78 10.41
CA ALA A 54 8.47 4.70 10.39
C ALA A 54 8.89 5.13 11.80
N LYS A 55 7.90 5.51 12.62
CA LYS A 55 8.15 5.90 14.01
C LYS A 55 8.71 4.75 14.83
N ALA A 56 8.14 3.56 14.72
CA ALA A 56 8.63 2.40 15.45
C ALA A 56 10.09 2.06 15.12
N MET A 57 10.46 2.12 13.84
CA MET A 57 11.84 1.92 13.39
C MET A 57 12.79 2.95 14.01
N LEU A 58 12.39 4.21 14.04
CA LEU A 58 13.18 5.28 14.66
C LEU A 58 13.30 5.12 16.17
N ASP A 59 12.20 4.78 16.85
CA ASP A 59 12.18 4.65 18.31
C ASP A 59 13.11 3.53 18.83
N ILE A 60 13.23 2.46 18.06
CA ILE A 60 14.15 1.34 18.43
C ILE A 60 15.57 1.53 17.89
N GLY A 61 15.86 2.63 17.21
CA GLY A 61 17.15 2.87 16.59
C GLY A 61 17.49 1.85 15.49
N PHE A 62 16.49 1.46 14.69
CA PHE A 62 16.68 0.49 13.63
C PHE A 62 17.62 1.03 12.54
N GLU A 63 18.69 0.30 12.28
CA GLU A 63 19.66 0.60 11.23
C GLU A 63 19.49 -0.38 10.07
N PRO A 64 18.75 -0.04 9.02
CA PRO A 64 18.54 -0.93 7.87
C PRO A 64 19.83 -1.09 7.06
N GLU A 65 19.95 -2.20 6.34
CA GLU A 65 21.06 -2.41 5.42
C GLU A 65 20.96 -1.50 4.19
N ASN A 66 19.76 -1.39 3.64
CA ASN A 66 19.44 -0.50 2.52
C ASN A 66 18.48 0.60 2.98
N ASP A 67 18.35 1.66 2.19
CA ASP A 67 17.41 2.74 2.48
C ASP A 67 15.98 2.21 2.57
N ILE A 68 15.21 2.72 3.52
CA ILE A 68 13.77 2.54 3.58
C ILE A 68 13.12 3.87 3.23
N VAL A 69 12.30 3.88 2.19
CA VAL A 69 11.60 5.06 1.72
C VAL A 69 10.11 4.88 1.99
N PHE A 70 9.53 5.84 2.64
CA PHE A 70 8.10 5.91 2.90
C PHE A 70 7.49 6.82 1.84
N CYS A 71 6.47 6.32 1.14
CA CYS A 71 5.78 7.04 0.07
C CYS A 71 4.30 7.15 0.42
N LEU A 72 3.80 8.39 0.47
CA LEU A 72 2.37 8.64 0.53
C LEU A 72 1.99 9.29 -0.79
N HIS A 73 1.22 8.55 -1.59
CA HIS A 73 0.85 9.00 -2.92
C HIS A 73 -0.38 9.89 -2.86
N GLY A 74 -0.41 10.89 -3.72
CA GLY A 74 -1.60 11.68 -3.96
C GLY A 74 -2.22 11.31 -5.30
N ALA A 75 -3.51 11.55 -5.46
CA ALA A 75 -4.28 11.23 -6.65
C ALA A 75 -4.26 9.72 -7.00
N GLU A 76 -4.40 8.88 -5.99
CA GLU A 76 -4.70 7.47 -6.18
C GLU A 76 -6.13 7.32 -6.71
N GLU A 77 -7.06 8.00 -6.09
CA GLU A 77 -8.49 8.01 -6.39
C GLU A 77 -8.85 8.71 -7.72
N TRP A 78 -7.84 9.13 -8.46
CA TRP A 78 -8.01 9.91 -9.69
C TRP A 78 -7.33 9.26 -10.88
N GLY A 79 -8.05 9.30 -11.99
CA GLY A 79 -7.53 8.89 -13.29
C GLY A 79 -7.02 10.06 -14.11
N SER A 80 -6.36 9.73 -15.20
CA SER A 80 -5.94 10.71 -16.21
C SER A 80 -6.99 10.79 -17.31
N SER A 81 -7.59 11.97 -17.48
CA SER A 81 -8.52 12.23 -18.58
C SER A 81 -7.85 11.92 -19.91
N TYR A 82 -8.60 11.37 -20.85
CA TYR A 82 -8.14 10.97 -22.18
C TYR A 82 -7.21 9.76 -22.25
N THR A 83 -7.06 9.02 -21.15
CA THR A 83 -6.35 7.75 -21.12
C THR A 83 -7.27 6.64 -20.63
N GLN A 84 -6.81 5.38 -20.70
CA GLN A 84 -7.49 4.26 -20.06
C GLN A 84 -7.03 4.06 -18.61
N PHE A 85 -6.25 4.99 -18.11
CA PHE A 85 -5.70 4.96 -16.77
C PHE A 85 -6.65 5.70 -15.85
N ASP A 86 -7.40 5.00 -15.05
CA ASP A 86 -8.54 5.54 -14.31
C ASP A 86 -8.28 5.76 -12.82
N TRP A 87 -7.13 5.31 -12.26
CA TRP A 87 -6.63 5.77 -10.97
C TRP A 87 -5.13 5.49 -10.76
N THR A 88 -4.61 5.69 -9.54
CA THR A 88 -3.19 5.57 -9.16
C THR A 88 -2.23 6.54 -9.88
N VAL A 89 -2.72 7.71 -10.25
CA VAL A 89 -1.93 8.69 -11.03
C VAL A 89 -0.66 9.11 -10.28
N GLY A 90 -0.74 9.32 -8.97
CA GLY A 90 0.41 9.74 -8.16
C GLY A 90 1.54 8.72 -8.14
N ALA A 91 1.21 7.45 -7.96
CA ALA A 91 2.19 6.37 -8.00
C ALA A 91 2.80 6.20 -9.39
N TRP A 92 1.97 6.31 -10.43
CA TRP A 92 2.45 6.25 -11.80
C TRP A 92 3.45 7.36 -12.11
N GLU A 93 3.12 8.60 -11.77
CA GLU A 93 4.01 9.76 -11.94
C GLU A 93 5.29 9.61 -11.10
N MET A 94 5.18 9.07 -9.89
CA MET A 94 6.32 8.87 -9.01
C MET A 94 7.39 8.01 -9.67
N ILE A 95 7.02 6.84 -10.17
CA ILE A 95 7.98 5.86 -10.68
C ILE A 95 8.37 6.09 -12.13
N ASN A 96 7.49 6.67 -12.95
CA ASN A 96 7.77 6.84 -14.37
C ASN A 96 8.33 8.21 -14.74
N THR A 97 8.00 9.25 -13.96
CA THR A 97 8.34 10.64 -14.31
C THR A 97 9.27 11.28 -13.27
N LEU A 98 8.93 11.19 -11.98
CA LEU A 98 9.67 11.88 -10.92
C LEU A 98 10.94 11.14 -10.51
N HIS A 99 10.86 9.82 -10.41
CA HIS A 99 11.94 8.96 -9.95
C HIS A 99 12.14 7.71 -10.82
N PRO A 100 12.30 7.87 -12.15
CA PRO A 100 12.54 6.72 -13.02
C PRO A 100 13.82 5.96 -12.67
N GLU A 101 14.77 6.60 -11.99
CA GLU A 101 16.00 5.98 -11.48
C GLU A 101 15.75 4.99 -10.32
N TRP A 102 14.54 4.93 -9.79
CA TRP A 102 14.18 3.94 -8.77
C TRP A 102 13.95 2.55 -9.36
N VAL A 103 13.66 2.46 -10.65
CA VAL A 103 13.60 1.19 -11.36
C VAL A 103 14.99 0.55 -11.35
N GLY A 104 15.08 -0.72 -10.93
CA GLY A 104 16.33 -1.44 -10.73
C GLY A 104 17.09 -1.11 -9.44
N LYS A 105 16.70 -0.04 -8.73
CA LYS A 105 17.22 0.33 -7.42
C LYS A 105 16.29 -0.11 -6.28
N THR A 106 15.00 -0.14 -6.53
CA THR A 106 14.00 -0.56 -5.56
C THR A 106 13.86 -2.06 -5.56
N LEU A 107 14.18 -2.68 -4.42
CA LEU A 107 14.09 -4.14 -4.23
C LEU A 107 12.65 -4.61 -4.10
N ALA A 108 11.82 -3.81 -3.46
CA ALA A 108 10.41 -4.10 -3.26
C ALA A 108 9.62 -2.82 -2.93
N PHE A 109 8.36 -2.79 -3.33
CA PHE A 109 7.36 -1.84 -2.85
C PHE A 109 6.27 -2.59 -2.08
N LEU A 110 6.14 -2.25 -0.81
CA LEU A 110 5.09 -2.76 0.07
C LEU A 110 3.99 -1.72 0.15
N ASN A 111 2.98 -1.90 -0.68
CA ASN A 111 1.80 -1.05 -0.67
C ASN A 111 0.80 -1.52 0.38
N PHE A 112 0.27 -0.61 1.14
CA PHE A 112 -0.84 -0.85 2.07
C PHE A 112 -2.08 -0.18 1.51
N GLU A 113 -3.15 -0.94 1.48
CA GLU A 113 -4.44 -0.55 0.94
C GLU A 113 -5.53 -1.12 1.82
N LEU A 114 -6.39 -0.27 2.36
CA LEU A 114 -7.48 -0.71 3.21
C LEU A 114 -7.04 -1.62 4.38
N PRO A 115 -5.99 -1.28 5.15
CA PRO A 115 -5.39 -2.21 6.10
C PRO A 115 -6.19 -2.42 7.39
N ALA A 116 -7.30 -1.71 7.59
CA ALA A 116 -8.07 -1.77 8.81
C ALA A 116 -9.57 -1.92 8.58
N TYR A 117 -10.11 -3.01 9.08
CA TYR A 117 -11.55 -3.24 9.21
C TYR A 117 -11.89 -3.56 10.66
N GLU A 118 -12.91 -2.93 11.18
CA GLU A 118 -13.55 -3.45 12.39
C GLU A 118 -14.06 -4.87 12.10
N PHE A 119 -13.92 -5.79 13.05
CA PHE A 119 -14.27 -7.21 12.90
C PHE A 119 -13.47 -8.02 11.86
N ALA A 120 -12.45 -7.46 11.29
CA ALA A 120 -11.59 -8.21 10.38
C ALA A 120 -10.95 -9.41 11.06
N THR A 121 -10.93 -10.53 10.37
CA THR A 121 -10.40 -11.78 10.90
C THR A 121 -9.09 -12.19 10.27
N TYR A 122 -8.76 -11.67 9.09
CA TYR A 122 -7.49 -11.92 8.42
C TYR A 122 -7.22 -10.88 7.34
N THR A 123 -5.98 -10.81 6.90
CA THR A 123 -5.54 -9.95 5.80
C THR A 123 -5.27 -10.77 4.56
N THR A 124 -5.41 -10.16 3.41
CA THR A 124 -4.89 -10.69 2.14
C THR A 124 -3.68 -9.89 1.70
N THR A 125 -2.76 -10.57 1.07
CA THR A 125 -1.65 -9.95 0.38
C THR A 125 -1.59 -10.48 -1.04
N TYR A 126 -1.67 -9.58 -2.00
CA TYR A 126 -1.35 -9.89 -3.38
C TYR A 126 0.09 -9.48 -3.64
N SER A 127 0.81 -10.25 -4.42
CA SER A 127 2.23 -9.99 -4.63
C SER A 127 2.69 -10.31 -6.03
N ALA A 128 3.72 -9.60 -6.46
CA ALA A 128 4.54 -10.01 -7.58
C ALA A 128 5.09 -11.45 -7.35
N PRO A 129 5.27 -12.26 -8.41
CA PRO A 129 5.73 -13.64 -8.29
C PRO A 129 7.03 -13.78 -7.49
N GLU A 130 7.93 -12.83 -7.65
CA GLU A 130 9.25 -12.81 -7.00
C GLU A 130 9.15 -12.72 -5.48
N MET A 131 8.09 -12.10 -4.98
CA MET A 131 7.89 -11.88 -3.54
C MET A 131 7.07 -12.98 -2.87
N PHE A 132 6.38 -13.81 -3.64
CA PHE A 132 5.45 -14.79 -3.10
C PHE A 132 6.10 -15.76 -2.10
N SER A 133 7.26 -16.31 -2.44
CA SER A 133 7.99 -17.23 -1.55
C SER A 133 8.45 -16.54 -0.27
N LEU A 134 8.91 -15.29 -0.38
CA LEU A 134 9.37 -14.49 0.74
C LEU A 134 8.22 -14.21 1.72
N LEU A 135 7.06 -13.82 1.21
CA LEU A 135 5.87 -13.56 2.04
C LEU A 135 5.39 -14.83 2.74
N ARG A 136 5.34 -15.95 2.04
CA ARG A 136 4.99 -17.25 2.63
C ARG A 136 5.97 -17.67 3.73
N ASP A 137 7.26 -17.48 3.50
CA ASP A 137 8.28 -17.78 4.50
C ASP A 137 8.14 -16.85 5.72
N PHE A 138 7.86 -15.57 5.49
CA PHE A 138 7.61 -14.60 6.55
C PHE A 138 6.44 -15.03 7.43
N THR A 139 5.30 -15.35 6.85
CA THR A 139 4.09 -15.77 7.60
C THR A 139 4.31 -17.06 8.38
N THR A 140 5.19 -17.94 7.90
CA THR A 140 5.58 -19.17 8.60
C THR A 140 6.50 -18.88 9.78
N ARG A 141 7.43 -17.94 9.64
CA ARG A 141 8.40 -17.59 10.69
C ARG A 141 7.81 -16.73 11.80
N TYR A 142 6.82 -15.93 11.49
CA TYR A 142 6.20 -14.99 12.42
C TYR A 142 4.70 -15.24 12.65
N PRO A 143 4.34 -16.44 13.11
CA PRO A 143 2.92 -16.84 13.28
C PRO A 143 2.23 -16.11 14.44
N TYR A 144 2.96 -15.31 15.19
CA TYR A 144 2.49 -14.56 16.37
C TYR A 144 2.54 -13.05 16.18
N ALA A 145 2.89 -12.58 14.99
CA ALA A 145 2.63 -11.17 14.72
C ALA A 145 1.24 -10.87 15.25
N PRO A 146 1.08 -9.84 16.11
CA PRO A 146 -0.06 -9.76 17.02
C PRO A 146 -1.31 -10.05 16.22
N LYS A 147 -1.93 -11.15 16.59
CA LYS A 147 -3.21 -11.52 16.01
C LYS A 147 -4.24 -10.54 16.55
N PRO A 148 -4.54 -9.43 15.91
CA PRO A 148 -5.90 -9.01 15.99
C PRO A 148 -6.63 -10.10 15.22
N GLN A 149 -7.09 -11.06 15.99
CA GLN A 149 -7.96 -12.12 15.57
C GLN A 149 -7.68 -12.65 14.14
N GLY A 150 -6.74 -13.58 14.02
CA GLY A 150 -6.58 -14.32 12.79
C GLY A 150 -5.71 -13.67 11.72
N CYS A 151 -5.00 -12.64 12.03
CA CYS A 151 -3.85 -12.30 11.24
C CYS A 151 -2.88 -13.43 11.26
N PHE A 152 -1.96 -13.74 10.79
CA PHE A 152 -0.89 -14.72 10.73
C PHE A 152 -0.98 -15.93 11.69
N PRO A 153 -0.79 -17.14 11.22
CA PRO A 153 -0.65 -17.58 9.82
C PRO A 153 -1.98 -17.82 9.14
N ASP A 154 -3.07 -17.92 9.92
CA ASP A 154 -4.39 -18.28 9.43
C ASP A 154 -5.09 -17.11 8.73
N GLY A 155 -4.51 -15.95 8.81
CA GLY A 155 -5.07 -14.73 8.33
C GLY A 155 -4.31 -14.03 7.20
N VAL A 156 -3.23 -14.60 6.70
CA VAL A 156 -2.59 -14.10 5.49
C VAL A 156 -2.83 -15.07 4.36
N LEU A 157 -3.67 -14.65 3.44
CA LEU A 157 -3.83 -15.34 2.18
C LEU A 157 -2.90 -14.66 1.18
N THR A 158 -1.90 -15.39 0.73
CA THR A 158 -1.12 -15.01 -0.43
C THR A 158 -1.76 -15.67 -1.64
N GLU A 159 -2.58 -14.93 -2.33
CA GLU A 159 -3.25 -15.42 -3.51
C GLU A 159 -2.57 -14.90 -4.77
N GLY A 160 -1.62 -15.67 -5.27
CA GLY A 160 -1.16 -15.53 -6.64
C GLY A 160 -0.52 -14.20 -7.01
N TYR A 161 -0.45 -13.95 -8.28
CA TYR A 161 0.14 -12.74 -8.85
C TYR A 161 -0.93 -11.70 -9.08
N GLN A 162 -0.60 -10.49 -8.71
CA GLN A 162 -1.43 -9.34 -9.05
C GLN A 162 -1.11 -8.87 -10.46
N THR A 163 -2.11 -8.85 -11.31
CA THR A 163 -2.00 -8.30 -12.66
C THR A 163 -3.00 -7.18 -12.92
N TYR A 164 -3.71 -6.75 -11.88
CA TYR A 164 -4.76 -5.75 -11.98
C TYR A 164 -4.33 -4.41 -11.39
N THR A 165 -4.94 -3.36 -11.89
CA THR A 165 -4.81 -2.01 -11.37
C THR A 165 -5.70 -1.83 -10.15
N TYR A 166 -5.33 -2.41 -9.01
CA TYR A 166 -6.12 -2.23 -7.80
C TYR A 166 -5.70 -1.02 -7.00
N SER A 167 -4.40 -0.75 -6.96
CA SER A 167 -3.84 0.28 -6.12
C SER A 167 -2.45 0.68 -6.65
N ASP A 168 -1.76 1.50 -5.91
CA ASP A 168 -0.46 2.08 -6.24
C ASP A 168 0.61 1.06 -6.62
N ASP A 169 0.54 -0.17 -6.08
CA ASP A 169 1.47 -1.26 -6.38
C ASP A 169 1.54 -1.60 -7.87
N PHE A 170 0.43 -1.46 -8.58
CA PHE A 170 0.38 -1.73 -10.01
C PHE A 170 1.35 -0.85 -10.80
N SER A 171 1.40 0.44 -10.51
CA SER A 171 2.27 1.38 -11.21
C SER A 171 3.74 1.01 -11.07
N TYR A 172 4.15 0.60 -9.88
CA TYR A 172 5.50 0.14 -9.60
C TYR A 172 5.80 -1.21 -10.25
N TYR A 173 4.87 -2.15 -10.14
CA TYR A 173 5.03 -3.46 -10.76
C TYR A 173 5.14 -3.35 -12.29
N ALA A 174 4.31 -2.55 -12.93
CA ALA A 174 4.36 -2.29 -14.36
C ALA A 174 5.69 -1.66 -14.80
N ALA A 175 6.31 -0.88 -13.93
CA ALA A 175 7.64 -0.30 -14.16
C ALA A 175 8.80 -1.30 -13.90
N GLY A 176 8.51 -2.49 -13.39
CA GLY A 176 9.51 -3.53 -13.11
C GLY A 176 10.02 -3.55 -11.67
N VAL A 177 9.29 -2.96 -10.73
CA VAL A 177 9.58 -3.03 -9.29
C VAL A 177 8.72 -4.11 -8.67
N PRO A 178 9.29 -5.15 -8.03
CA PRO A 178 8.52 -6.14 -7.30
C PRO A 178 7.63 -5.48 -6.25
N SER A 179 6.34 -5.72 -6.32
CA SER A 179 5.37 -5.01 -5.48
C SER A 179 4.39 -5.95 -4.80
N THR A 180 3.86 -5.50 -3.68
CA THR A 180 2.74 -6.13 -3.00
C THR A 180 1.67 -5.11 -2.71
N VAL A 181 0.42 -5.55 -2.68
CA VAL A 181 -0.65 -4.83 -2.02
C VAL A 181 -1.09 -5.62 -0.80
N ASN A 182 -1.00 -4.97 0.35
CA ASN A 182 -1.28 -5.56 1.65
C ASN A 182 -2.42 -4.82 2.31
N GLY A 183 -3.38 -5.56 2.83
CA GLY A 183 -4.33 -4.94 3.70
C GLY A 183 -5.78 -5.27 3.48
N PHE A 184 -6.12 -5.96 2.41
CA PHE A 184 -7.49 -6.43 2.29
C PHE A 184 -7.81 -7.37 3.44
N LEU A 185 -8.65 -6.88 4.32
CA LEU A 185 -9.15 -7.65 5.42
C LEU A 185 -10.44 -8.31 4.98
N LEU A 186 -10.40 -9.63 4.82
CA LEU A 186 -11.59 -10.39 4.51
C LEU A 186 -12.34 -10.72 5.79
N GLN A 187 -13.62 -10.55 5.74
CA GLN A 187 -14.50 -10.85 6.83
C GLN A 187 -15.40 -12.04 6.47
N LYS A 188 -15.52 -12.98 7.41
CA LYS A 188 -16.43 -14.11 7.21
C LYS A 188 -17.90 -13.71 7.34
N ASP A 189 -18.15 -12.65 8.09
CA ASP A 189 -19.49 -12.21 8.44
C ASP A 189 -19.84 -10.92 7.68
N MET A 190 -20.52 -11.10 6.56
CA MET A 190 -20.93 -9.99 5.71
C MET A 190 -21.97 -9.07 6.34
N GLU A 191 -22.66 -9.51 7.40
CA GLU A 191 -23.61 -8.65 8.12
C GLU A 191 -22.89 -7.51 8.85
N HIS A 192 -21.65 -7.74 9.26
CA HIS A 192 -20.84 -6.69 9.89
C HIS A 192 -20.09 -5.81 8.87
N VAL A 193 -19.80 -6.33 7.67
CA VAL A 193 -19.11 -5.56 6.63
C VAL A 193 -19.97 -4.43 6.11
N HIS A 194 -21.25 -4.69 5.89
CA HIS A 194 -22.11 -3.74 5.23
C HIS A 194 -22.24 -2.37 5.94
N PRO A 195 -22.47 -2.30 7.27
CA PRO A 195 -22.46 -1.03 7.98
C PRO A 195 -21.10 -0.32 7.92
N PHE A 196 -20.02 -1.08 8.04
CA PHE A 196 -18.67 -0.52 7.97
C PHE A 196 -18.39 0.14 6.62
N TYR A 197 -18.73 -0.51 5.51
CA TYR A 197 -18.57 0.05 4.18
C TYR A 197 -19.37 1.33 3.96
N ILE A 198 -20.56 1.40 4.52
CA ILE A 198 -21.40 2.59 4.40
C ILE A 198 -20.86 3.77 5.21
N ASP A 199 -20.37 3.49 6.41
CA ASP A 199 -20.07 4.53 7.40
C ASP A 199 -18.60 4.94 7.41
N TYR A 200 -17.66 4.06 7.02
CA TYR A 200 -16.23 4.26 7.27
C TYR A 200 -15.29 3.98 6.09
N TYR A 201 -15.80 3.48 4.97
CA TYR A 201 -14.94 3.15 3.83
C TYR A 201 -14.36 4.42 3.20
N HIS A 202 -15.23 5.34 2.80
CA HIS A 202 -14.85 6.63 2.25
C HIS A 202 -15.15 7.80 3.18
#